data_9f7bfa965d9f4c7524df9dd5bd090073
#
_entry.id   9f7bfa965d9f4c7524df9dd5bd090073
#
_cell.length_a   1.000
_cell.length_b   1.000
_cell.length_c   1.000
_cell.angle_alpha   90.00
_cell.angle_beta   90.00
_cell.angle_gamma   90.00
#
_symmetry.space_group_name_H-M   'P 1'
#
loop_
_entity.id
_entity.type
_entity.pdbx_description
1 polymer ?
#
loop_
_entity_poly.entity_id
_entity_poly.type
_entity_poly.pdbx_seq_one_letter_code
_entity_poly.pdbx_strand_id
1 'polypeptide(L)'
;FLITGFGWLLLSSLVGLAVMIGLVHGTPLPSWLRLVHVHAILIGGILQLMIGGLLASQSSDSQSGHTGANSRPWLFATLNAATVLLLIGFGLGNMMIVGGAGIVVIGAVASIAPVAWQLARQSQTQPTGSSWLYRFSLISLLVGLVISIAMAFQFLQQYYAHARLLHLHLILLGFVTMAMIGATHRLLPIVLNAELYSLKLARFVMIALPAGFAILIGGFITSSLHLELAVGGLLILSIGLYAYNLLRTWIGSGHQGNAASDHLLIATFFLVLMMVMGVLVGANFLPQPPVLPFGSLHLAAYTHIALIGFMLQTVIGALSYGIPEILAASRIASRKKQGPYRDQLAAIMDRWRAVQLVGLSLGTMGFGLLAAMAWNFPLSALSIQIASWVTVGLLLGSLTIFTAKLAWAFGASPSGVVVSLPNKLLKESTTAIDPAA
;
A
#
# COMPACT_ATOMS: atom_id res chain seq x y z
N PHE A 1 -3.25 -7.48 12.19
CA PHE A 1 -2.56 -6.56 11.25
C PHE A 1 -3.34 -6.35 9.95
N LEU A 2 -3.71 -7.39 9.18
CA LEU A 2 -4.35 -7.21 7.87
C LEU A 2 -5.72 -6.51 7.99
N ILE A 3 -6.59 -6.96 8.88
CA ILE A 3 -7.93 -6.37 9.09
C ILE A 3 -7.82 -4.94 9.59
N THR A 4 -6.98 -4.71 10.59
CA THR A 4 -6.80 -3.39 11.20
C THR A 4 -6.11 -2.41 10.23
N GLY A 5 -5.10 -2.89 9.50
CA GLY A 5 -4.45 -2.09 8.46
C GLY A 5 -5.44 -1.66 7.37
N PHE A 6 -6.31 -2.57 6.92
CA PHE A 6 -7.37 -2.21 5.98
C PHE A 6 -8.41 -1.26 6.62
N GLY A 7 -8.76 -1.45 7.91
CA GLY A 7 -9.60 -0.52 8.66
C GLY A 7 -9.04 0.91 8.70
N TRP A 8 -7.73 1.06 8.92
CA TRP A 8 -7.04 2.35 8.84
C TRP A 8 -7.10 2.97 7.44
N LEU A 9 -6.95 2.15 6.37
CA LEU A 9 -7.12 2.65 4.99
C LEU A 9 -8.53 3.18 4.74
N LEU A 10 -9.57 2.47 5.21
CA LEU A 10 -10.97 2.92 5.08
C LEU A 10 -11.22 4.22 5.83
N LEU A 11 -10.84 4.28 7.12
CA LEU A 11 -11.01 5.47 7.95
C LEU A 11 -10.32 6.67 7.31
N SER A 12 -9.09 6.48 6.88
CA SER A 12 -8.32 7.52 6.23
C SER A 12 -8.94 7.96 4.90
N SER A 13 -9.44 7.03 4.09
CA SER A 13 -10.12 7.36 2.83
C SER A 13 -11.34 8.24 3.06
N LEU A 14 -12.14 7.95 4.11
CA LEU A 14 -13.28 8.79 4.49
C LEU A 14 -12.85 10.20 4.87
N VAL A 15 -11.78 10.35 5.67
CA VAL A 15 -11.21 11.66 6.03
C VAL A 15 -10.73 12.41 4.79
N GLY A 16 -10.00 11.74 3.89
CA GLY A 16 -9.50 12.35 2.65
C GLY A 16 -10.61 12.83 1.72
N LEU A 17 -11.67 12.04 1.56
CA LEU A 17 -12.84 12.42 0.77
C LEU A 17 -13.60 13.60 1.39
N ALA A 18 -13.73 13.64 2.72
CA ALA A 18 -14.32 14.78 3.43
C ALA A 18 -13.48 16.06 3.23
N VAL A 19 -12.15 15.95 3.31
CA VAL A 19 -11.23 17.10 3.04
C VAL A 19 -11.39 17.60 1.61
N MET A 20 -11.50 16.71 0.63
CA MET A 20 -11.70 17.09 -0.77
C MET A 20 -13.04 17.79 -0.99
N ILE A 21 -14.13 17.22 -0.46
CA ILE A 21 -15.47 17.82 -0.58
C ILE A 21 -15.51 19.19 0.09
N GLY A 22 -14.95 19.33 1.30
CA GLY A 22 -14.84 20.62 1.97
C GLY A 22 -14.07 21.66 1.16
N LEU A 23 -12.97 21.26 0.50
CA LEU A 23 -12.19 22.14 -0.37
C LEU A 23 -13.04 22.65 -1.55
N VAL A 24 -13.74 21.75 -2.25
CA VAL A 24 -14.54 22.07 -3.44
C VAL A 24 -15.75 22.94 -3.09
N HIS A 25 -16.36 22.73 -1.94
CA HIS A 25 -17.52 23.52 -1.49
C HIS A 25 -17.16 24.83 -0.78
N GLY A 26 -15.88 25.21 -0.74
CA GLY A 26 -15.46 26.46 -0.09
C GLY A 26 -15.56 26.44 1.44
N THR A 27 -15.70 25.26 2.04
CA THR A 27 -15.72 25.02 3.50
C THR A 27 -14.51 24.16 3.90
N PRO A 28 -13.27 24.68 3.75
CA PRO A 28 -12.07 23.88 3.96
C PRO A 28 -12.01 23.40 5.41
N LEU A 29 -11.79 22.10 5.57
CA LEU A 29 -11.55 21.49 6.86
C LEU A 29 -10.16 21.88 7.40
N PRO A 30 -9.93 21.78 8.73
CA PRO A 30 -8.65 22.12 9.34
C PRO A 30 -7.46 21.43 8.65
N SER A 31 -6.39 22.18 8.41
CA SER A 31 -5.24 21.70 7.62
C SER A 31 -4.53 20.48 8.22
N TRP A 32 -4.61 20.28 9.55
CA TRP A 32 -4.06 19.12 10.23
C TRP A 32 -4.74 17.80 9.82
N LEU A 33 -6.01 17.82 9.36
CA LEU A 33 -6.69 16.61 8.87
C LEU A 33 -5.99 15.99 7.67
N ARG A 34 -5.32 16.80 6.85
CA ARG A 34 -4.50 16.28 5.75
C ARG A 34 -3.32 15.45 6.27
N LEU A 35 -2.67 15.88 7.36
CA LEU A 35 -1.60 15.13 8.00
C LEU A 35 -2.13 13.84 8.63
N VAL A 36 -3.25 13.91 9.32
CA VAL A 36 -3.95 12.74 9.89
C VAL A 36 -4.29 11.74 8.78
N HIS A 37 -4.91 12.18 7.68
CA HIS A 37 -5.24 11.35 6.53
C HIS A 37 -4.00 10.60 5.98
N VAL A 38 -2.93 11.31 5.67
CA VAL A 38 -1.74 10.71 5.05
C VAL A 38 -1.04 9.73 6.00
N HIS A 39 -0.89 10.06 7.29
CA HIS A 39 -0.19 9.21 8.24
C HIS A 39 -1.04 8.00 8.66
N ALA A 40 -2.37 8.13 8.72
CA ALA A 40 -3.27 7.01 8.94
C ALA A 40 -3.18 5.98 7.79
N ILE A 41 -3.10 6.44 6.51
CA ILE A 41 -2.85 5.54 5.37
C ILE A 41 -1.49 4.84 5.50
N LEU A 42 -0.41 5.61 5.70
CA LEU A 42 0.95 5.08 5.58
C LEU A 42 1.36 4.22 6.77
N ILE A 43 1.12 4.67 8.00
CA ILE A 43 1.52 3.96 9.22
C ILE A 43 0.42 3.00 9.68
N GLY A 44 -0.80 3.50 9.86
CA GLY A 44 -1.93 2.67 10.26
C GLY A 44 -2.31 1.62 9.22
N GLY A 45 -2.33 2.00 7.94
CA GLY A 45 -2.71 1.15 6.82
C GLY A 45 -1.55 0.34 6.26
N ILE A 46 -0.76 0.95 5.38
CA ILE A 46 0.21 0.26 4.51
C ILE A 46 1.29 -0.46 5.32
N LEU A 47 1.90 0.20 6.29
CA LEU A 47 2.92 -0.43 7.14
C LEU A 47 2.36 -1.65 7.89
N GLN A 48 1.15 -1.56 8.45
CA GLN A 48 0.51 -2.70 9.12
C GLN A 48 0.19 -3.84 8.15
N LEU A 49 -0.30 -3.55 6.94
CA LEU A 49 -0.56 -4.57 5.92
C LEU A 49 0.72 -5.27 5.49
N MET A 50 1.81 -4.52 5.32
CA MET A 50 3.11 -5.09 4.97
C MET A 50 3.67 -5.98 6.09
N ILE A 51 3.56 -5.54 7.35
CA ILE A 51 3.94 -6.36 8.51
C ILE A 51 3.07 -7.63 8.59
N GLY A 52 1.77 -7.50 8.40
CA GLY A 52 0.84 -8.63 8.39
C GLY A 52 1.15 -9.64 7.30
N GLY A 53 1.44 -9.20 6.09
CA GLY A 53 1.86 -10.04 4.96
C GLY A 53 3.19 -10.74 5.22
N LEU A 54 4.15 -10.01 5.81
CA LEU A 54 5.46 -10.55 6.20
C LEU A 54 5.33 -11.68 7.23
N LEU A 55 4.53 -11.47 8.28
CA LEU A 55 4.29 -12.48 9.32
C LEU A 55 3.51 -13.68 8.78
N ALA A 56 2.55 -13.48 7.89
CA ALA A 56 1.81 -14.55 7.25
C ALA A 56 2.73 -15.43 6.36
N SER A 57 3.70 -14.85 5.67
CA SER A 57 4.65 -15.60 4.84
C SER A 57 5.58 -16.49 5.67
N GLN A 58 5.96 -16.08 6.89
CA GLN A 58 6.76 -16.91 7.81
C GLN A 58 6.03 -18.18 8.26
N SER A 59 4.72 -18.07 8.53
CA SER A 59 3.95 -19.21 9.00
C SER A 59 3.74 -20.28 7.94
N SER A 60 3.80 -19.92 6.66
CA SER A 60 3.66 -20.85 5.53
C SER A 60 4.91 -21.73 5.29
N ASP A 61 6.10 -21.18 5.60
CA ASP A 61 7.39 -21.86 5.34
C ASP A 61 7.85 -22.76 6.51
N SER A 62 7.26 -22.59 7.71
CA SER A 62 7.63 -23.41 8.89
C SER A 62 7.05 -24.81 8.77
N GLN A 63 7.81 -25.74 8.22
CA GLN A 63 7.52 -27.20 8.25
C GLN A 63 7.64 -27.80 9.67
N SER A 64 8.13 -27.06 10.65
CA SER A 64 8.19 -27.47 12.03
C SER A 64 6.81 -27.29 12.65
N GLY A 65 6.17 -28.40 13.03
CA GLY A 65 4.83 -28.50 13.64
C GLY A 65 4.62 -27.75 14.99
N HIS A 66 5.37 -26.71 15.24
CA HIS A 66 5.14 -25.77 16.32
C HIS A 66 4.12 -24.74 15.82
N THR A 67 2.87 -25.04 16.03
CA THR A 67 1.69 -24.18 15.90
C THR A 67 1.69 -23.01 16.90
N GLY A 68 2.82 -22.42 17.15
CA GLY A 68 2.93 -21.10 17.72
C GLY A 68 3.13 -20.13 16.56
N ALA A 69 2.04 -19.77 15.84
CA ALA A 69 2.06 -18.49 15.16
C ALA A 69 2.61 -17.51 16.20
N ASN A 70 3.83 -17.01 16.01
CA ASN A 70 4.41 -15.96 16.83
C ASN A 70 3.55 -14.71 16.63
N SER A 71 2.32 -14.76 17.12
CA SER A 71 1.47 -13.60 17.28
C SER A 71 2.28 -12.65 18.16
N ARG A 72 2.66 -11.53 17.60
CA ARG A 72 3.37 -10.48 18.35
C ARG A 72 2.35 -9.44 18.79
N PRO A 73 1.50 -9.75 19.79
CA PRO A 73 0.41 -8.87 20.21
C PRO A 73 0.93 -7.53 20.72
N TRP A 74 2.12 -7.54 21.33
CA TRP A 74 2.79 -6.33 21.77
C TRP A 74 3.14 -5.41 20.58
N LEU A 75 3.65 -5.97 19.47
CA LEU A 75 3.97 -5.20 18.25
C LEU A 75 2.71 -4.58 17.64
N PHE A 76 1.63 -5.37 17.58
CA PHE A 76 0.33 -4.90 17.11
C PHE A 76 -0.20 -3.75 17.98
N ALA A 77 -0.21 -3.93 19.30
CA ALA A 77 -0.67 -2.92 20.25
C ALA A 77 0.18 -1.65 20.19
N THR A 78 1.51 -1.81 20.20
CA THR A 78 2.46 -0.69 20.15
C THR A 78 2.30 0.13 18.88
N LEU A 79 2.18 -0.52 17.72
CA LEU A 79 2.06 0.18 16.44
C LEU A 79 0.73 0.94 16.32
N ASN A 80 -0.39 0.33 16.78
CA ASN A 80 -1.67 1.02 16.80
C ASN A 80 -1.70 2.17 17.80
N ALA A 81 -1.17 1.98 19.02
CA ALA A 81 -1.08 3.04 20.02
C ALA A 81 -0.21 4.21 19.51
N ALA A 82 0.94 3.92 18.91
CA ALA A 82 1.81 4.95 18.32
C ALA A 82 1.12 5.68 17.15
N THR A 83 0.37 4.95 16.31
CA THR A 83 -0.43 5.58 15.24
C THR A 83 -1.45 6.54 15.82
N VAL A 84 -2.25 6.11 16.81
CA VAL A 84 -3.25 6.98 17.46
C VAL A 84 -2.60 8.21 18.10
N LEU A 85 -1.51 8.02 18.86
CA LEU A 85 -0.79 9.13 19.49
C LEU A 85 -0.25 10.14 18.46
N LEU A 86 0.27 9.65 17.34
CA LEU A 86 0.75 10.50 16.26
C LEU A 86 -0.38 11.32 15.65
N LEU A 87 -1.55 10.72 15.40
CA LEU A 87 -2.71 11.43 14.88
C LEU A 87 -3.25 12.47 15.88
N ILE A 88 -3.29 12.15 17.18
CA ILE A 88 -3.63 13.10 18.25
C ILE A 88 -2.62 14.24 18.27
N GLY A 89 -1.32 13.95 18.17
CA GLY A 89 -0.28 14.98 18.12
C GLY A 89 -0.49 15.98 16.99
N PHE A 90 -0.86 15.53 15.79
CA PHE A 90 -1.22 16.40 14.68
C PHE A 90 -2.48 17.23 14.97
N GLY A 91 -3.52 16.61 15.52
CA GLY A 91 -4.77 17.29 15.87
C GLY A 91 -4.59 18.40 16.92
N LEU A 92 -3.69 18.18 17.89
CA LEU A 92 -3.33 19.15 18.93
C LEU A 92 -2.26 20.16 18.49
N GLY A 93 -1.65 19.98 17.29
CA GLY A 93 -0.51 20.77 16.85
C GLY A 93 0.75 20.55 17.71
N ASN A 94 0.83 19.46 18.46
CA ASN A 94 1.92 19.18 19.40
C ASN A 94 2.99 18.29 18.77
N MET A 95 4.04 18.90 18.24
CA MET A 95 5.13 18.18 17.57
C MET A 95 5.97 17.29 18.50
N MET A 96 5.98 17.53 19.80
CA MET A 96 6.64 16.67 20.78
C MET A 96 5.94 15.31 20.88
N ILE A 97 4.60 15.30 20.88
CA ILE A 97 3.81 14.05 20.82
C ILE A 97 4.07 13.34 19.50
N VAL A 98 4.08 14.07 18.38
CA VAL A 98 4.37 13.50 17.05
C VAL A 98 5.76 12.84 17.01
N GLY A 99 6.80 13.53 17.50
CA GLY A 99 8.15 13.02 17.56
C GLY A 99 8.29 11.80 18.47
N GLY A 100 7.68 11.85 19.67
CA GLY A 100 7.63 10.72 20.61
C GLY A 100 6.96 9.49 20.03
N ALA A 101 5.79 9.65 19.39
CA ALA A 101 5.11 8.57 18.68
C ALA A 101 5.97 8.01 17.54
N GLY A 102 6.66 8.87 16.79
CA GLY A 102 7.61 8.47 15.75
C GLY A 102 8.73 7.59 16.26
N ILE A 103 9.30 7.88 17.45
CA ILE A 103 10.33 7.03 18.09
C ILE A 103 9.76 5.63 18.36
N VAL A 104 8.54 5.55 18.86
CA VAL A 104 7.88 4.26 19.12
C VAL A 104 7.66 3.48 17.81
N VAL A 105 7.27 4.16 16.72
CA VAL A 105 7.15 3.52 15.39
C VAL A 105 8.51 2.99 14.91
N ILE A 106 9.61 3.74 15.07
CA ILE A 106 10.96 3.25 14.73
C ILE A 106 11.29 1.99 15.53
N GLY A 107 11.05 1.97 16.83
CA GLY A 107 11.25 0.79 17.67
C GLY A 107 10.48 -0.42 17.20
N ALA A 108 9.20 -0.23 16.84
CA ALA A 108 8.35 -1.29 16.29
C ALA A 108 8.90 -1.82 14.95
N VAL A 109 9.29 -0.94 14.02
CA VAL A 109 9.89 -1.31 12.73
C VAL A 109 11.24 -2.00 12.91
N ALA A 110 12.10 -1.48 13.78
CA ALA A 110 13.40 -2.08 14.07
C ALA A 110 13.27 -3.51 14.64
N SER A 111 12.24 -3.77 15.47
CA SER A 111 11.99 -5.10 16.04
C SER A 111 11.62 -6.16 15.00
N ILE A 112 11.07 -5.75 13.84
CA ILE A 112 10.69 -6.65 12.75
C ILE A 112 11.75 -6.72 11.64
N ALA A 113 12.71 -5.81 11.63
CA ALA A 113 13.77 -5.76 10.63
C ALA A 113 14.56 -7.06 10.48
N PRO A 114 14.94 -7.80 11.56
CA PRO A 114 15.61 -9.09 11.44
C PRO A 114 14.77 -10.12 10.70
N VAL A 115 13.46 -10.14 10.94
CA VAL A 115 12.52 -11.05 10.26
C VAL A 115 12.43 -10.72 8.77
N ALA A 116 12.24 -9.45 8.44
CA ALA A 116 12.21 -8.99 7.04
C ALA A 116 13.53 -9.31 6.32
N TRP A 117 14.66 -9.15 7.01
CA TRP A 117 15.98 -9.46 6.49
C TRP A 117 16.19 -10.95 6.23
N GLN A 118 15.73 -11.80 7.17
CA GLN A 118 15.79 -13.25 7.03
C GLN A 118 14.96 -13.75 5.85
N LEU A 119 13.69 -13.29 5.73
CA LEU A 119 12.83 -13.64 4.60
C LEU A 119 13.42 -13.15 3.27
N ALA A 120 14.01 -11.96 3.27
CA ALA A 120 14.71 -11.47 2.09
C ALA A 120 15.95 -12.33 1.73
N ARG A 121 16.62 -12.96 2.70
CA ARG A 121 17.70 -13.92 2.43
C ARG A 121 17.17 -15.24 1.85
N GLN A 122 16.11 -15.78 2.42
CA GLN A 122 15.50 -17.03 1.93
C GLN A 122 14.97 -16.89 0.50
N SER A 123 14.47 -15.70 0.14
CA SER A 123 13.99 -15.43 -1.22
C SER A 123 15.14 -15.18 -2.24
N GLN A 124 16.41 -15.20 -1.83
CA GLN A 124 17.55 -15.08 -2.75
C GLN A 124 17.68 -16.28 -3.70
N THR A 125 17.09 -17.41 -3.34
CA THR A 125 16.99 -18.58 -4.24
C THR A 125 16.01 -18.35 -5.39
N GLN A 126 15.20 -17.29 -5.32
CA GLN A 126 14.29 -16.93 -6.41
C GLN A 126 15.01 -16.05 -7.45
N PRO A 127 14.84 -16.34 -8.74
CA PRO A 127 15.61 -15.69 -9.81
C PRO A 127 15.32 -14.20 -10.00
N THR A 128 14.29 -13.66 -9.37
CA THR A 128 13.80 -12.29 -9.59
C THR A 128 14.61 -11.20 -8.89
N GLY A 129 15.40 -11.51 -7.87
CA GLY A 129 16.14 -10.51 -7.09
C GLY A 129 15.25 -9.54 -6.25
N SER A 130 13.95 -9.80 -6.13
CA SER A 130 12.97 -8.96 -5.41
C SER A 130 13.33 -8.71 -3.94
N SER A 131 14.09 -9.63 -3.33
CA SER A 131 14.60 -9.50 -1.95
C SER A 131 15.44 -8.24 -1.72
N TRP A 132 16.14 -7.76 -2.74
CA TRP A 132 16.94 -6.54 -2.66
C TRP A 132 16.07 -5.30 -2.49
N LEU A 133 14.94 -5.22 -3.22
CA LEU A 133 14.00 -4.10 -3.08
C LEU A 133 13.37 -4.04 -1.68
N TYR A 134 13.06 -5.18 -1.06
CA TYR A 134 12.55 -5.19 0.31
C TYR A 134 13.56 -4.66 1.33
N ARG A 135 14.85 -5.02 1.18
CA ARG A 135 15.91 -4.47 2.05
C ARG A 135 16.08 -2.98 1.85
N PHE A 136 16.12 -2.56 0.59
CA PHE A 136 16.22 -1.14 0.24
C PHE A 136 15.03 -0.34 0.77
N SER A 137 13.81 -0.88 0.64
CA SER A 137 12.61 -0.25 1.16
C SER A 137 12.64 -0.09 2.69
N LEU A 138 13.11 -1.10 3.41
CA LEU A 138 13.23 -1.04 4.87
C LEU A 138 14.25 0.02 5.32
N ILE A 139 15.39 0.11 4.64
CA ILE A 139 16.41 1.16 4.90
C ILE A 139 15.79 2.54 4.63
N SER A 140 15.11 2.71 3.50
CA SER A 140 14.44 3.97 3.15
C SER A 140 13.39 4.38 4.19
N LEU A 141 12.61 3.43 4.70
CA LEU A 141 11.64 3.67 5.78
C LEU A 141 12.34 4.17 7.03
N LEU A 142 13.39 3.48 7.51
CA LEU A 142 14.10 3.87 8.73
C LEU A 142 14.73 5.26 8.61
N VAL A 143 15.39 5.55 7.49
CA VAL A 143 15.98 6.88 7.23
C VAL A 143 14.87 7.95 7.15
N GLY A 144 13.77 7.68 6.46
CA GLY A 144 12.63 8.59 6.38
C GLY A 144 12.00 8.89 7.73
N LEU A 145 11.87 7.89 8.60
CA LEU A 145 11.37 8.05 9.98
C LEU A 145 12.33 8.88 10.84
N VAL A 146 13.66 8.66 10.73
CA VAL A 146 14.65 9.49 11.44
C VAL A 146 14.54 10.96 11.05
N ILE A 147 14.43 11.24 9.73
CA ILE A 147 14.25 12.62 9.24
C ILE A 147 12.94 13.22 9.77
N SER A 148 11.83 12.46 9.80
CA SER A 148 10.55 12.97 10.32
C SER A 148 10.60 13.33 11.79
N ILE A 149 11.31 12.52 12.61
CA ILE A 149 11.51 12.80 14.02
C ILE A 149 12.39 14.05 14.21
N ALA A 150 13.48 14.18 13.43
CA ALA A 150 14.30 15.36 13.46
C ALA A 150 13.54 16.65 13.08
N MET A 151 12.60 16.55 12.12
CA MET A 151 11.69 17.67 11.81
C MET A 151 10.72 17.96 12.96
N ALA A 152 10.13 16.93 13.58
CA ALA A 152 9.17 17.11 14.68
C ALA A 152 9.83 17.79 15.89
N PHE A 153 11.07 17.43 16.22
CA PHE A 153 11.87 18.07 17.29
C PHE A 153 12.57 19.36 16.85
N GLN A 154 12.29 19.86 15.65
CA GLN A 154 12.80 21.12 15.10
C GLN A 154 14.35 21.15 14.87
N PHE A 155 15.03 20.02 14.87
CA PHE A 155 16.47 19.95 14.60
C PHE A 155 16.85 20.34 13.18
N LEU A 156 15.90 20.28 12.22
CA LEU A 156 16.10 20.59 10.81
C LEU A 156 15.34 21.84 10.36
N GLN A 157 15.08 22.80 11.27
CA GLN A 157 14.22 23.96 10.98
C GLN A 157 14.73 24.81 9.81
N GLN A 158 16.03 25.07 9.75
CA GLN A 158 16.65 25.83 8.65
C GLN A 158 16.67 25.07 7.31
N TYR A 159 16.54 23.74 7.33
CA TYR A 159 16.52 22.86 6.16
C TYR A 159 15.14 22.20 5.97
N TYR A 160 14.08 22.74 6.58
CA TYR A 160 12.79 22.08 6.66
C TYR A 160 12.21 21.68 5.29
N ALA A 161 12.35 22.54 4.27
CA ALA A 161 11.85 22.25 2.92
C ALA A 161 12.53 21.02 2.31
N HIS A 162 13.86 20.91 2.42
CA HIS A 162 14.63 19.77 1.94
C HIS A 162 14.33 18.51 2.76
N ALA A 163 14.30 18.63 4.09
CA ALA A 163 13.98 17.51 4.97
C ALA A 163 12.58 16.94 4.68
N ARG A 164 11.59 17.81 4.46
CA ARG A 164 10.24 17.42 4.07
C ARG A 164 10.22 16.71 2.72
N LEU A 165 10.94 17.21 1.72
CA LEU A 165 11.04 16.60 0.40
C LEU A 165 11.70 15.22 0.47
N LEU A 166 12.81 15.12 1.22
CA LEU A 166 13.50 13.85 1.50
C LEU A 166 12.58 12.85 2.20
N HIS A 167 11.91 13.28 3.28
CA HIS A 167 10.98 12.42 4.02
C HIS A 167 9.88 11.86 3.11
N LEU A 168 9.21 12.71 2.32
CA LEU A 168 8.15 12.29 1.40
C LEU A 168 8.66 11.24 0.41
N HIS A 169 9.79 11.47 -0.25
CA HIS A 169 10.31 10.55 -1.25
C HIS A 169 10.87 9.27 -0.63
N LEU A 170 11.53 9.33 0.52
CA LEU A 170 11.99 8.14 1.25
C LEU A 170 10.82 7.23 1.64
N ILE A 171 9.70 7.81 2.08
CA ILE A 171 8.52 7.01 2.46
C ILE A 171 7.75 6.54 1.23
N LEU A 172 7.39 7.43 0.29
CA LEU A 172 6.49 7.06 -0.81
C LEU A 172 7.24 6.27 -1.90
N LEU A 173 8.38 6.75 -2.36
CA LEU A 173 9.12 6.12 -3.44
C LEU A 173 10.11 5.07 -2.92
N GLY A 174 10.91 5.42 -1.91
CA GLY A 174 11.94 4.53 -1.35
C GLY A 174 11.36 3.35 -0.57
N PHE A 175 10.35 3.56 0.27
CA PHE A 175 9.75 2.49 1.06
C PHE A 175 8.57 1.84 0.32
N VAL A 176 7.46 2.55 0.14
CA VAL A 176 6.21 1.92 -0.32
C VAL A 176 6.34 1.43 -1.76
N THR A 177 6.79 2.27 -2.68
CA THR A 177 6.86 1.91 -4.10
C THR A 177 7.85 0.76 -4.35
N MET A 178 9.05 0.81 -3.75
CA MET A 178 10.04 -0.27 -3.93
C MET A 178 9.55 -1.60 -3.36
N ALA A 179 8.92 -1.59 -2.19
CA ALA A 179 8.34 -2.80 -1.60
C ALA A 179 7.21 -3.37 -2.46
N MET A 180 6.32 -2.53 -2.99
CA MET A 180 5.20 -2.95 -3.84
C MET A 180 5.67 -3.48 -5.20
N ILE A 181 6.69 -2.87 -5.82
CA ILE A 181 7.31 -3.39 -7.04
C ILE A 181 7.91 -4.77 -6.79
N GLY A 182 8.66 -4.93 -5.68
CA GLY A 182 9.21 -6.22 -5.28
C GLY A 182 8.13 -7.28 -5.05
N ALA A 183 7.04 -6.89 -4.38
CA ALA A 183 5.89 -7.76 -4.13
C ALA A 183 5.20 -8.18 -5.43
N THR A 184 4.91 -7.24 -6.32
CA THR A 184 4.19 -7.50 -7.57
C THR A 184 5.01 -8.38 -8.53
N HIS A 185 6.33 -8.17 -8.62
CA HIS A 185 7.21 -9.05 -9.39
C HIS A 185 7.16 -10.51 -8.95
N ARG A 186 6.92 -10.75 -7.66
CA ARG A 186 6.75 -12.10 -7.11
C ARG A 186 5.32 -12.59 -7.26
N LEU A 187 4.36 -11.73 -6.93
CA LEU A 187 2.96 -12.12 -6.78
C LEU A 187 2.26 -12.34 -8.13
N LEU A 188 2.50 -11.46 -9.11
CA LEU A 188 1.80 -11.56 -10.39
C LEU A 188 2.07 -12.90 -11.14
N PRO A 189 3.31 -13.40 -11.25
CA PRO A 189 3.57 -14.72 -11.82
C PRO A 189 2.86 -15.85 -11.06
N ILE A 190 2.81 -15.79 -9.73
CA ILE A 190 2.12 -16.78 -8.90
C ILE A 190 0.62 -16.77 -9.19
N VAL A 191 0.01 -15.58 -9.22
CA VAL A 191 -1.43 -15.39 -9.49
C VAL A 191 -1.80 -15.88 -10.89
N LEU A 192 -0.91 -15.69 -11.87
CA LEU A 192 -1.10 -16.11 -13.26
C LEU A 192 -0.68 -17.56 -13.52
N ASN A 193 -0.08 -18.23 -12.53
CA ASN A 193 0.58 -19.54 -12.71
C ASN A 193 1.51 -19.56 -13.92
N ALA A 194 2.35 -18.53 -14.06
CA ALA A 194 3.23 -18.30 -15.19
C ALA A 194 4.63 -17.87 -14.74
N GLU A 195 5.61 -18.00 -15.62
CA GLU A 195 6.93 -17.44 -15.40
C GLU A 195 6.99 -15.98 -15.87
N LEU A 196 7.90 -15.19 -15.27
CA LEU A 196 8.16 -13.82 -15.76
C LEU A 196 8.70 -13.87 -17.18
N TYR A 197 8.17 -12.99 -18.04
CA TYR A 197 8.58 -12.86 -19.44
C TYR A 197 10.10 -12.70 -19.59
N SER A 198 10.73 -11.88 -18.72
CA SER A 198 12.17 -11.66 -18.78
C SER A 198 12.80 -11.45 -17.40
N LEU A 199 13.62 -12.39 -16.97
CA LEU A 199 14.43 -12.25 -15.76
C LEU A 199 15.54 -11.20 -15.91
N LYS A 200 16.01 -10.93 -17.14
CA LYS A 200 17.03 -9.89 -17.41
C LYS A 200 16.44 -8.50 -17.14
N LEU A 201 15.22 -8.24 -17.63
CA LEU A 201 14.51 -6.99 -17.35
C LEU A 201 14.23 -6.84 -15.86
N ALA A 202 13.79 -7.91 -15.19
CA ALA A 202 13.56 -7.87 -13.74
C ALA A 202 14.85 -7.47 -12.99
N ARG A 203 15.99 -8.11 -13.30
CA ARG A 203 17.28 -7.79 -12.66
C ARG A 203 17.73 -6.35 -12.94
N PHE A 204 17.56 -5.86 -14.16
CA PHE A 204 17.88 -4.47 -14.51
C PHE A 204 17.06 -3.52 -13.63
N VAL A 205 15.74 -3.69 -13.56
CA VAL A 205 14.82 -2.86 -12.75
C VAL A 205 15.22 -2.88 -11.27
N MET A 206 15.56 -4.08 -10.72
CA MET A 206 15.98 -4.22 -9.33
C MET A 206 17.26 -3.45 -8.97
N ILE A 207 18.10 -3.11 -9.94
CA ILE A 207 19.32 -2.32 -9.74
C ILE A 207 19.05 -0.84 -10.08
N ALA A 208 18.44 -0.60 -11.23
CA ALA A 208 18.26 0.75 -11.77
C ALA A 208 17.33 1.62 -10.91
N LEU A 209 16.25 1.04 -10.35
CA LEU A 209 15.34 1.79 -9.49
C LEU A 209 15.99 2.29 -8.19
N PRO A 210 16.64 1.44 -7.37
CA PRO A 210 17.32 1.92 -6.16
C PRO A 210 18.47 2.88 -6.47
N ALA A 211 19.24 2.63 -7.54
CA ALA A 211 20.33 3.52 -7.94
C ALA A 211 19.78 4.89 -8.39
N GLY A 212 18.77 4.90 -9.25
CA GLY A 212 18.12 6.15 -9.68
C GLY A 212 17.52 6.90 -8.50
N PHE A 213 16.87 6.18 -7.56
CA PHE A 213 16.33 6.81 -6.36
C PHE A 213 17.43 7.42 -5.47
N ALA A 214 18.56 6.73 -5.28
CA ALA A 214 19.68 7.28 -4.51
C ALA A 214 20.24 8.56 -5.13
N ILE A 215 20.34 8.61 -6.48
CA ILE A 215 20.76 9.81 -7.22
C ILE A 215 19.71 10.93 -7.07
N LEU A 216 18.40 10.60 -7.11
CA LEU A 216 17.32 11.57 -6.88
C LEU A 216 17.43 12.22 -5.50
N ILE A 217 17.70 11.44 -4.45
CA ILE A 217 17.95 11.94 -3.11
C ILE A 217 19.16 12.90 -3.10
N GLY A 218 20.23 12.56 -3.83
CA GLY A 218 21.38 13.45 -4.04
C GLY A 218 20.98 14.77 -4.70
N GLY A 219 20.09 14.74 -5.71
CA GLY A 219 19.52 15.93 -6.37
C GLY A 219 18.79 16.85 -5.37
N PHE A 220 17.96 16.28 -4.49
CA PHE A 220 17.27 17.05 -3.46
C PHE A 220 18.23 17.68 -2.44
N ILE A 221 19.28 16.97 -2.03
CA ILE A 221 20.28 17.49 -1.09
C ILE A 221 21.07 18.64 -1.70
N THR A 222 21.42 18.52 -2.99
CA THR A 222 22.20 19.54 -3.71
C THR A 222 21.33 20.62 -4.35
N SER A 223 19.99 20.55 -4.22
CA SER A 223 19.03 21.45 -4.87
C SER A 223 19.22 21.54 -6.40
N SER A 224 19.58 20.42 -7.03
CA SER A 224 19.85 20.37 -8.46
C SER A 224 18.65 19.84 -9.24
N LEU A 225 17.77 20.74 -9.69
CA LEU A 225 16.60 20.37 -10.50
C LEU A 225 16.98 19.64 -11.79
N HIS A 226 18.13 20.00 -12.42
CA HIS A 226 18.61 19.29 -13.61
C HIS A 226 18.98 17.84 -13.31
N LEU A 227 19.60 17.57 -12.16
CA LEU A 227 19.92 16.20 -11.72
C LEU A 227 18.64 15.42 -11.43
N GLU A 228 17.66 16.05 -10.78
CA GLU A 228 16.36 15.45 -10.48
C GLU A 228 15.62 15.03 -11.76
N LEU A 229 15.59 15.90 -12.78
CA LEU A 229 14.97 15.63 -14.07
C LEU A 229 15.72 14.59 -14.89
N ALA A 230 17.05 14.64 -14.92
CA ALA A 230 17.86 13.66 -15.62
C ALA A 230 17.64 12.25 -15.05
N VAL A 231 17.64 12.11 -13.72
CA VAL A 231 17.39 10.83 -13.06
C VAL A 231 15.91 10.45 -13.14
N GLY A 232 15.00 11.41 -13.21
CA GLY A 232 13.59 11.18 -13.48
C GLY A 232 13.36 10.39 -14.76
N GLY A 233 14.12 10.73 -15.83
CA GLY A 233 14.14 9.96 -17.08
C GLY A 233 14.56 8.49 -16.88
N LEU A 234 15.61 8.24 -16.10
CA LEU A 234 16.05 6.87 -15.75
C LEU A 234 14.98 6.10 -14.95
N LEU A 235 14.32 6.76 -14.01
CA LEU A 235 13.24 6.17 -13.23
C LEU A 235 12.02 5.82 -14.10
N ILE A 236 11.62 6.72 -15.01
CA ILE A 236 10.54 6.46 -16.00
C ILE A 236 10.91 5.25 -16.86
N LEU A 237 12.13 5.20 -17.40
CA LEU A 237 12.60 4.08 -18.21
C LEU A 237 12.53 2.76 -17.40
N SER A 238 13.03 2.77 -16.16
CA SER A 238 13.06 1.59 -15.31
C SER A 238 11.64 1.09 -14.99
N ILE A 239 10.71 2.00 -14.70
CA ILE A 239 9.30 1.66 -14.43
C ILE A 239 8.58 1.25 -15.72
N GLY A 240 8.91 1.85 -16.86
CA GLY A 240 8.40 1.43 -18.17
C GLY A 240 8.81 -0.01 -18.51
N LEU A 241 10.09 -0.36 -18.27
CA LEU A 241 10.58 -1.73 -18.45
C LEU A 241 9.96 -2.72 -17.47
N TYR A 242 9.72 -2.30 -16.21
CA TYR A 242 8.97 -3.07 -15.24
C TYR A 242 7.54 -3.34 -15.74
N ALA A 243 6.82 -2.31 -16.16
CA ALA A 243 5.45 -2.42 -16.65
C ALA A 243 5.38 -3.31 -17.92
N TYR A 244 6.32 -3.14 -18.84
CA TYR A 244 6.45 -3.99 -20.03
C TYR A 244 6.65 -5.46 -19.65
N ASN A 245 7.55 -5.76 -18.70
CA ASN A 245 7.80 -7.12 -18.26
C ASN A 245 6.55 -7.78 -17.68
N LEU A 246 5.80 -7.07 -16.82
CA LEU A 246 4.56 -7.58 -16.25
C LEU A 246 3.45 -7.76 -17.28
N LEU A 247 3.28 -6.80 -18.18
CA LEU A 247 2.29 -6.87 -19.25
C LEU A 247 2.56 -8.07 -20.19
N ARG A 248 3.84 -8.28 -20.56
CA ARG A 248 4.25 -9.45 -21.40
C ARG A 248 4.07 -10.76 -20.65
N THR A 249 4.29 -10.78 -19.35
CA THR A 249 4.00 -11.95 -18.49
C THR A 249 2.51 -12.27 -18.51
N TRP A 250 1.66 -11.26 -18.35
CA TRP A 250 0.21 -11.44 -18.39
C TRP A 250 -0.28 -11.92 -19.75
N ILE A 251 0.15 -11.29 -20.85
CA ILE A 251 -0.23 -11.69 -22.23
C ILE A 251 0.23 -13.13 -22.50
N GLY A 252 1.46 -13.47 -22.13
CA GLY A 252 2.05 -14.80 -22.38
C GLY A 252 1.47 -15.92 -21.51
N SER A 253 0.82 -15.58 -20.38
CA SER A 253 0.23 -16.59 -19.49
C SER A 253 -1.03 -17.26 -20.06
N GLY A 254 -1.73 -16.63 -21.01
CA GLY A 254 -3.03 -17.09 -21.49
C GLY A 254 -4.12 -17.08 -20.43
N HIS A 255 -3.86 -16.52 -19.23
CA HIS A 255 -4.80 -16.49 -18.12
C HIS A 255 -5.96 -15.52 -18.38
N GLN A 256 -7.20 -15.94 -18.06
CA GLN A 256 -8.40 -15.11 -18.28
C GLN A 256 -8.51 -13.89 -17.35
N GLY A 257 -7.53 -13.69 -16.45
CA GLY A 257 -7.53 -12.65 -15.42
C GLY A 257 -8.46 -12.99 -14.25
N ASN A 258 -8.14 -12.44 -13.08
CA ASN A 258 -8.91 -12.48 -11.85
C ASN A 258 -8.76 -11.15 -11.11
N ALA A 259 -9.46 -10.95 -9.98
CA ALA A 259 -9.40 -9.71 -9.24
C ALA A 259 -7.96 -9.33 -8.83
N ALA A 260 -7.14 -10.31 -8.45
CA ALA A 260 -5.76 -10.05 -8.06
C ALA A 260 -4.90 -9.56 -9.24
N SER A 261 -4.89 -10.29 -10.37
CA SER A 261 -4.11 -9.92 -11.55
C SER A 261 -4.54 -8.60 -12.15
N ASP A 262 -5.86 -8.36 -12.24
CA ASP A 262 -6.40 -7.16 -12.87
C ASP A 262 -6.04 -5.90 -12.06
N HIS A 263 -6.18 -5.94 -10.73
CA HIS A 263 -5.78 -4.83 -9.86
C HIS A 263 -4.26 -4.59 -9.88
N LEU A 264 -3.41 -5.64 -9.91
CA LEU A 264 -1.96 -5.50 -9.98
C LEU A 264 -1.50 -4.89 -11.31
N LEU A 265 -2.13 -5.24 -12.42
CA LEU A 265 -1.81 -4.68 -13.73
C LEU A 265 -2.24 -3.21 -13.84
N ILE A 266 -3.44 -2.87 -13.40
CA ILE A 266 -3.92 -1.49 -13.40
C ILE A 266 -3.10 -0.63 -12.42
N ALA A 267 -2.70 -1.16 -11.26
CA ALA A 267 -1.75 -0.49 -10.38
C ALA A 267 -0.44 -0.15 -11.10
N THR A 268 0.07 -1.06 -11.91
CA THR A 268 1.29 -0.84 -12.70
C THR A 268 1.11 0.30 -13.72
N PHE A 269 -0.05 0.40 -14.37
CA PHE A 269 -0.39 1.53 -15.24
C PHE A 269 -0.36 2.87 -14.48
N PHE A 270 -1.00 2.92 -13.30
CA PHE A 270 -0.99 4.13 -12.47
C PHE A 270 0.41 4.46 -11.93
N LEU A 271 1.26 3.47 -11.69
CA LEU A 271 2.66 3.70 -11.33
C LEU A 271 3.42 4.43 -12.45
N VAL A 272 3.25 4.00 -13.70
CA VAL A 272 3.83 4.69 -14.86
C VAL A 272 3.31 6.13 -14.95
N LEU A 273 1.99 6.31 -14.83
CA LEU A 273 1.36 7.64 -14.87
C LEU A 273 1.88 8.54 -13.74
N MET A 274 1.99 8.01 -12.52
CA MET A 274 2.55 8.74 -11.37
C MET A 274 3.98 9.24 -11.64
N MET A 275 4.83 8.40 -12.22
CA MET A 275 6.22 8.77 -12.50
C MET A 275 6.31 9.85 -13.59
N VAL A 276 5.51 9.72 -14.65
CA VAL A 276 5.43 10.75 -15.71
C VAL A 276 4.94 12.06 -15.11
N MET A 277 3.88 12.04 -14.31
CA MET A 277 3.35 13.25 -13.64
C MET A 277 4.38 13.88 -12.70
N GLY A 278 5.16 13.09 -11.95
CA GLY A 278 6.21 13.59 -11.08
C GLY A 278 7.29 14.35 -11.83
N VAL A 279 7.75 13.81 -12.97
CA VAL A 279 8.73 14.50 -13.83
C VAL A 279 8.14 15.76 -14.47
N LEU A 280 6.88 15.73 -14.90
CA LEU A 280 6.20 16.91 -15.44
C LEU A 280 6.04 18.01 -14.39
N VAL A 281 5.75 17.66 -13.15
CA VAL A 281 5.73 18.63 -12.02
C VAL A 281 7.11 19.25 -11.84
N GLY A 282 8.18 18.46 -11.82
CA GLY A 282 9.56 19.00 -11.76
C GLY A 282 9.89 19.91 -12.94
N ALA A 283 9.58 19.48 -14.17
CA ALA A 283 9.82 20.26 -15.39
C ALA A 283 9.06 21.58 -15.40
N ASN A 284 7.87 21.64 -14.79
CA ASN A 284 7.09 22.88 -14.68
C ASN A 284 7.80 23.99 -13.88
N PHE A 285 8.78 23.64 -13.04
CA PHE A 285 9.57 24.60 -12.26
C PHE A 285 10.88 25.02 -12.92
N LEU A 286 11.21 24.51 -14.12
CA LEU A 286 12.39 24.97 -14.88
C LEU A 286 12.29 26.44 -15.30
N PRO A 287 11.16 26.91 -15.89
CA PRO A 287 10.95 28.33 -16.14
C PRO A 287 10.59 29.07 -14.86
N GLN A 288 10.97 30.34 -14.78
CA GLN A 288 10.56 31.20 -13.68
C GLN A 288 9.84 32.42 -14.26
N PRO A 289 8.55 32.64 -13.96
CA PRO A 289 7.69 31.80 -13.12
C PRO A 289 7.35 30.44 -13.74
N PRO A 290 6.83 29.47 -12.95
CA PRO A 290 6.37 28.19 -13.49
C PRO A 290 5.32 28.38 -14.58
N VAL A 291 5.37 27.53 -15.62
CA VAL A 291 4.46 27.64 -16.78
C VAL A 291 3.01 27.43 -16.36
N LEU A 292 2.79 26.42 -15.50
CA LEU A 292 1.47 26.06 -15.02
C LEU A 292 1.32 26.36 -13.51
N PRO A 293 0.27 27.05 -13.07
CA PRO A 293 0.01 27.23 -11.64
C PRO A 293 -0.33 25.90 -10.99
N PHE A 294 0.50 25.46 -10.03
CA PHE A 294 0.33 24.19 -9.31
C PHE A 294 -0.36 24.46 -7.97
N GLY A 295 -1.68 24.30 -7.95
CA GLY A 295 -2.50 24.52 -6.76
C GLY A 295 -2.79 23.25 -5.96
N SER A 296 -3.55 23.40 -4.88
CA SER A 296 -3.91 22.31 -3.95
C SER A 296 -4.62 21.13 -4.65
N LEU A 297 -5.46 21.42 -5.64
CA LEU A 297 -6.20 20.36 -6.35
C LEU A 297 -5.31 19.56 -7.30
N HIS A 298 -4.32 20.20 -7.94
CA HIS A 298 -3.31 19.51 -8.76
C HIS A 298 -2.43 18.60 -7.89
N LEU A 299 -2.05 19.08 -6.70
CA LEU A 299 -1.32 18.27 -5.72
C LEU A 299 -2.16 17.07 -5.28
N ALA A 300 -3.45 17.26 -5.00
CA ALA A 300 -4.37 16.18 -4.68
C ALA A 300 -4.47 15.16 -5.82
N ALA A 301 -4.60 15.61 -7.08
CA ALA A 301 -4.63 14.74 -8.24
C ALA A 301 -3.37 13.87 -8.33
N TYR A 302 -2.19 14.49 -8.30
CA TYR A 302 -0.91 13.79 -8.37
C TYR A 302 -0.72 12.77 -7.23
N THR A 303 -0.96 13.19 -5.99
CA THR A 303 -0.77 12.31 -4.83
C THR A 303 -1.78 11.17 -4.80
N HIS A 304 -3.02 11.36 -5.26
CA HIS A 304 -4.02 10.30 -5.27
C HIS A 304 -3.87 9.32 -6.43
N ILE A 305 -3.24 9.71 -7.55
CA ILE A 305 -2.76 8.76 -8.56
C ILE A 305 -1.77 7.78 -7.91
N ALA A 306 -0.86 8.26 -7.07
CA ALA A 306 0.05 7.40 -6.31
C ALA A 306 -0.67 6.56 -5.24
N LEU A 307 -1.48 7.20 -4.37
CA LEU A 307 -2.06 6.54 -3.19
C LEU A 307 -3.23 5.60 -3.54
N ILE A 308 -4.10 6.00 -4.47
CA ILE A 308 -5.26 5.20 -4.86
C ILE A 308 -4.96 4.39 -6.10
N GLY A 309 -4.49 5.03 -7.17
CA GLY A 309 -4.24 4.39 -8.45
C GLY A 309 -3.18 3.29 -8.39
N PHE A 310 -2.08 3.55 -7.68
CA PHE A 310 -1.00 2.56 -7.55
C PHE A 310 -1.07 1.79 -6.23
N MET A 311 -0.98 2.46 -5.08
CA MET A 311 -0.81 1.77 -3.79
C MET A 311 -2.05 1.00 -3.38
N LEU A 312 -3.24 1.62 -3.37
CA LEU A 312 -4.47 0.96 -2.97
C LEU A 312 -4.86 -0.16 -3.95
N GLN A 313 -4.69 0.04 -5.27
CA GLN A 313 -4.90 -1.01 -6.26
C GLN A 313 -3.97 -2.21 -6.01
N THR A 314 -2.68 -1.97 -5.73
CA THR A 314 -1.73 -3.04 -5.38
C THR A 314 -2.16 -3.79 -4.12
N VAL A 315 -2.61 -3.08 -3.08
CA VAL A 315 -3.10 -3.68 -1.83
C VAL A 315 -4.34 -4.54 -2.10
N ILE A 316 -5.32 -4.03 -2.84
CA ILE A 316 -6.53 -4.77 -3.19
C ILE A 316 -6.18 -6.03 -3.99
N GLY A 317 -5.29 -5.92 -4.97
CA GLY A 317 -4.82 -7.07 -5.74
C GLY A 317 -4.13 -8.12 -4.85
N ALA A 318 -3.22 -7.68 -3.98
CA ALA A 318 -2.51 -8.57 -3.06
C ALA A 318 -3.46 -9.25 -2.05
N LEU A 319 -4.43 -8.51 -1.49
CA LEU A 319 -5.43 -9.06 -0.56
C LEU A 319 -6.41 -9.98 -1.26
N SER A 320 -6.78 -9.72 -2.51
CA SER A 320 -7.67 -10.59 -3.30
C SER A 320 -7.08 -11.98 -3.52
N TYR A 321 -5.74 -12.09 -3.59
CA TYR A 321 -5.03 -13.37 -3.60
C TYR A 321 -4.75 -13.88 -2.17
N GLY A 322 -4.22 -13.05 -1.30
CA GLY A 322 -3.69 -13.44 0.01
C GLY A 322 -4.76 -13.86 1.02
N ILE A 323 -5.94 -13.21 1.02
CA ILE A 323 -7.01 -13.57 1.97
C ILE A 323 -7.54 -14.99 1.76
N PRO A 324 -7.86 -15.45 0.52
CA PRO A 324 -8.19 -16.84 0.25
C PRO A 324 -7.12 -17.83 0.75
N GLU A 325 -5.84 -17.57 0.49
CA GLU A 325 -4.73 -18.42 0.91
C GLU A 325 -4.62 -18.50 2.45
N ILE A 326 -4.66 -17.36 3.14
CA ILE A 326 -4.52 -17.28 4.60
C ILE A 326 -5.71 -17.94 5.30
N LEU A 327 -6.94 -17.68 4.84
CA LEU A 327 -8.14 -18.25 5.45
C LEU A 327 -8.21 -19.77 5.22
N ALA A 328 -7.86 -20.25 4.02
CA ALA A 328 -7.82 -21.68 3.75
C ALA A 328 -6.77 -22.39 4.62
N ALA A 329 -5.57 -21.82 4.73
CA ALA A 329 -4.51 -22.37 5.58
C ALA A 329 -4.84 -22.34 7.08
N SER A 330 -5.53 -21.30 7.56
CA SER A 330 -5.88 -21.15 8.98
C SER A 330 -7.06 -22.00 9.42
N ARG A 331 -8.03 -22.27 8.51
CA ARG A 331 -9.27 -22.98 8.84
C ARG A 331 -9.25 -24.47 8.50
N ILE A 332 -8.34 -24.89 7.60
CA ILE A 332 -8.26 -26.27 7.13
C ILE A 332 -6.86 -26.82 7.36
N ALA A 333 -6.72 -27.74 8.33
CA ALA A 333 -5.44 -28.33 8.69
C ALA A 333 -4.80 -29.17 7.57
N SER A 334 -5.60 -29.87 6.76
CA SER A 334 -5.12 -30.70 5.67
C SER A 334 -4.87 -29.89 4.40
N ARG A 335 -3.60 -29.76 3.96
CA ARG A 335 -3.23 -29.06 2.73
C ARG A 335 -4.00 -29.57 1.49
N LYS A 336 -4.26 -30.89 1.40
CA LYS A 336 -5.02 -31.48 0.28
C LYS A 336 -6.49 -31.00 0.22
N LYS A 337 -7.07 -30.60 1.36
CA LYS A 337 -8.45 -30.14 1.48
C LYS A 337 -8.60 -28.63 1.41
N GLN A 338 -7.51 -27.87 1.38
CA GLN A 338 -7.53 -26.39 1.32
C GLN A 338 -8.02 -25.87 -0.05
N GLY A 339 -7.71 -26.58 -1.15
CA GLY A 339 -8.00 -26.14 -2.51
C GLY A 339 -9.45 -25.72 -2.73
N PRO A 340 -10.46 -26.59 -2.50
CA PRO A 340 -11.86 -26.24 -2.75
C PRO A 340 -12.35 -25.03 -1.96
N TYR A 341 -11.91 -24.87 -0.71
CA TYR A 341 -12.28 -23.73 0.11
C TYR A 341 -11.58 -22.44 -0.35
N ARG A 342 -10.31 -22.53 -0.73
CA ARG A 342 -9.59 -21.41 -1.34
C ARG A 342 -10.29 -20.94 -2.61
N ASP A 343 -10.71 -21.85 -3.48
CA ASP A 343 -11.38 -21.53 -4.74
C ASP A 343 -12.76 -20.89 -4.49
N GLN A 344 -13.50 -21.35 -3.46
CA GLN A 344 -14.72 -20.72 -2.98
C GLN A 344 -14.47 -19.26 -2.55
N LEU A 345 -13.40 -19.00 -1.79
CA LEU A 345 -13.04 -17.65 -1.35
C LEU A 345 -12.56 -16.77 -2.51
N ALA A 346 -11.79 -17.33 -3.44
CA ALA A 346 -11.34 -16.63 -4.65
C ALA A 346 -12.54 -16.19 -5.51
N ALA A 347 -13.55 -17.04 -5.66
CA ALA A 347 -14.80 -16.68 -6.37
C ALA A 347 -15.54 -15.50 -5.71
N ILE A 348 -15.48 -15.36 -4.36
CA ILE A 348 -16.00 -14.18 -3.65
C ILE A 348 -15.20 -12.94 -4.05
N MET A 349 -13.87 -13.02 -4.09
CA MET A 349 -13.01 -11.90 -4.48
C MET A 349 -13.20 -11.48 -5.94
N ASP A 350 -13.52 -12.43 -6.83
CA ASP A 350 -13.76 -12.15 -8.25
C ASP A 350 -15.14 -11.55 -8.53
N ARG A 351 -16.07 -11.68 -7.60
CA ARG A 351 -17.42 -11.12 -7.78
C ARG A 351 -17.36 -9.60 -7.95
N TRP A 352 -18.07 -9.07 -8.98
CA TRP A 352 -18.09 -7.64 -9.33
C TRP A 352 -16.70 -7.00 -9.55
N ARG A 353 -15.67 -7.81 -9.89
CA ARG A 353 -14.30 -7.32 -10.10
C ARG A 353 -14.23 -6.17 -11.10
N ALA A 354 -14.94 -6.26 -12.22
CA ALA A 354 -14.93 -5.23 -13.27
C ALA A 354 -15.50 -3.90 -12.75
N VAL A 355 -16.64 -3.94 -12.05
CA VAL A 355 -17.27 -2.74 -11.46
C VAL A 355 -16.35 -2.09 -10.45
N GLN A 356 -15.73 -2.88 -9.57
CA GLN A 356 -14.80 -2.39 -8.57
C GLN A 356 -13.55 -1.78 -9.21
N LEU A 357 -12.92 -2.48 -10.16
CA LEU A 357 -11.72 -2.04 -10.85
C LEU A 357 -11.95 -0.74 -11.64
N VAL A 358 -13.01 -0.70 -12.44
CA VAL A 358 -13.37 0.46 -13.25
C VAL A 358 -13.76 1.63 -12.36
N GLY A 359 -14.58 1.42 -11.33
CA GLY A 359 -14.99 2.48 -10.41
C GLY A 359 -13.77 3.09 -9.67
N LEU A 360 -12.86 2.26 -9.18
CA LEU A 360 -11.64 2.75 -8.51
C LEU A 360 -10.71 3.49 -9.49
N SER A 361 -10.56 2.99 -10.71
CA SER A 361 -9.71 3.61 -11.74
C SER A 361 -10.27 4.94 -12.22
N LEU A 362 -11.57 4.99 -12.57
CA LEU A 362 -12.23 6.23 -12.99
C LEU A 362 -12.32 7.24 -11.83
N GLY A 363 -12.56 6.79 -10.60
CA GLY A 363 -12.52 7.64 -9.43
C GLY A 363 -11.12 8.24 -9.21
N THR A 364 -10.06 7.48 -9.42
CA THR A 364 -8.68 8.00 -9.36
C THR A 364 -8.42 9.04 -10.47
N MET A 365 -8.81 8.75 -11.71
CA MET A 365 -8.68 9.69 -12.82
C MET A 365 -9.55 10.93 -12.64
N GLY A 366 -10.66 10.83 -11.91
CA GLY A 366 -11.54 11.94 -11.56
C GLY A 366 -10.81 13.08 -10.84
N PHE A 367 -9.79 12.79 -10.01
CA PHE A 367 -8.95 13.82 -9.43
C PHE A 367 -8.17 14.61 -10.49
N GLY A 368 -7.64 13.93 -11.50
CA GLY A 368 -6.98 14.60 -12.64
C GLY A 368 -7.94 15.49 -13.41
N LEU A 369 -9.14 14.98 -13.67
CA LEU A 369 -10.20 15.74 -14.33
C LEU A 369 -10.60 16.97 -13.51
N LEU A 370 -10.80 16.84 -12.21
CA LEU A 370 -11.11 17.96 -11.31
C LEU A 370 -10.01 19.02 -11.32
N ALA A 371 -8.73 18.62 -11.32
CA ALA A 371 -7.63 19.55 -11.42
C ALA A 371 -7.64 20.31 -12.76
N ALA A 372 -7.88 19.62 -13.86
CA ALA A 372 -7.97 20.22 -15.18
C ALA A 372 -9.18 21.16 -15.32
N MET A 373 -10.33 20.77 -14.77
CA MET A 373 -11.54 21.61 -14.78
C MET A 373 -11.37 22.86 -13.93
N ALA A 374 -10.76 22.74 -12.75
CA ALA A 374 -10.52 23.88 -11.85
C ALA A 374 -9.58 24.96 -12.44
N TRP A 375 -8.88 24.66 -13.52
CA TRP A 375 -8.13 25.64 -14.31
C TRP A 375 -9.04 26.62 -15.04
N ASN A 376 -10.16 26.11 -15.57
CA ASN A 376 -11.07 26.86 -16.43
C ASN A 376 -12.35 27.30 -15.69
N PHE A 377 -12.67 26.68 -14.56
CA PHE A 377 -13.89 26.89 -13.83
C PHE A 377 -13.60 27.14 -12.34
N PRO A 378 -14.34 28.07 -11.69
CA PRO A 378 -14.22 28.24 -10.23
C PRO A 378 -14.66 26.97 -9.50
N LEU A 379 -14.11 26.73 -8.29
CA LEU A 379 -14.47 25.56 -7.48
C LEU A 379 -15.97 25.49 -7.14
N SER A 380 -16.65 26.64 -7.08
CA SER A 380 -18.10 26.76 -6.85
C SER A 380 -18.95 26.40 -8.08
N ALA A 381 -18.34 26.20 -9.25
CA ALA A 381 -19.10 25.86 -10.46
C ALA A 381 -19.78 24.49 -10.30
N LEU A 382 -21.03 24.40 -10.77
CA LEU A 382 -21.83 23.17 -10.71
C LEU A 382 -21.12 21.97 -11.34
N SER A 383 -20.40 22.17 -12.44
CA SER A 383 -19.60 21.16 -13.12
C SER A 383 -18.51 20.56 -12.20
N ILE A 384 -17.79 21.39 -11.44
CA ILE A 384 -16.78 20.96 -10.47
C ILE A 384 -17.43 20.19 -9.32
N GLN A 385 -18.57 20.67 -8.81
CA GLN A 385 -19.28 19.99 -7.74
C GLN A 385 -19.80 18.62 -8.17
N ILE A 386 -20.43 18.53 -9.35
CA ILE A 386 -20.88 17.24 -9.89
C ILE A 386 -19.71 16.30 -10.08
N ALA A 387 -18.61 16.74 -10.73
CA ALA A 387 -17.43 15.91 -10.94
C ALA A 387 -16.81 15.44 -9.62
N SER A 388 -16.83 16.27 -8.57
CA SER A 388 -16.36 15.89 -7.23
C SER A 388 -17.21 14.78 -6.62
N TRP A 389 -18.54 14.93 -6.64
CA TRP A 389 -19.44 13.91 -6.09
C TRP A 389 -19.40 12.61 -6.88
N VAL A 390 -19.29 12.66 -8.22
CA VAL A 390 -19.09 11.46 -9.05
C VAL A 390 -17.78 10.76 -8.68
N THR A 391 -16.68 11.52 -8.55
CA THR A 391 -15.36 10.98 -8.14
C THR A 391 -15.45 10.30 -6.77
N VAL A 392 -16.05 10.96 -5.77
CA VAL A 392 -16.24 10.41 -4.43
C VAL A 392 -17.13 9.16 -4.47
N GLY A 393 -18.22 9.21 -5.21
CA GLY A 393 -19.16 8.07 -5.34
C GLY A 393 -18.49 6.84 -5.94
N LEU A 394 -17.67 7.02 -6.98
CA LEU A 394 -16.92 5.92 -7.61
C LEU A 394 -15.90 5.30 -6.64
N LEU A 395 -15.17 6.12 -5.91
CA LEU A 395 -14.17 5.66 -4.93
C LEU A 395 -14.84 4.95 -3.74
N LEU A 396 -15.85 5.56 -3.13
CA LEU A 396 -16.58 4.97 -2.01
C LEU A 396 -17.30 3.69 -2.43
N GLY A 397 -17.95 3.67 -3.59
CA GLY A 397 -18.62 2.48 -4.12
C GLY A 397 -17.63 1.32 -4.29
N SER A 398 -16.46 1.58 -4.87
CA SER A 398 -15.42 0.56 -5.06
C SER A 398 -14.86 0.03 -3.74
N LEU A 399 -14.62 0.92 -2.76
CA LEU A 399 -14.17 0.53 -1.41
C LEU A 399 -15.25 -0.26 -0.67
N THR A 400 -16.51 0.13 -0.80
CA THR A 400 -17.65 -0.59 -0.20
C THR A 400 -17.77 -2.00 -0.78
N ILE A 401 -17.64 -2.17 -2.10
CA ILE A 401 -17.63 -3.49 -2.76
C ILE A 401 -16.52 -4.36 -2.18
N PHE A 402 -15.30 -3.83 -2.06
CA PHE A 402 -14.18 -4.60 -1.53
C PHE A 402 -14.37 -4.96 -0.06
N THR A 403 -14.85 -4.03 0.76
CA THR A 403 -15.16 -4.26 2.17
C THR A 403 -16.22 -5.36 2.34
N ALA A 404 -17.27 -5.32 1.53
CA ALA A 404 -18.32 -6.34 1.52
C ALA A 404 -17.77 -7.72 1.16
N LYS A 405 -16.89 -7.80 0.16
CA LYS A 405 -16.20 -9.06 -0.21
C LYS A 405 -15.35 -9.59 0.93
N LEU A 406 -14.58 -8.74 1.62
CA LEU A 406 -13.80 -9.14 2.79
C LEU A 406 -14.70 -9.67 3.89
N ALA A 407 -15.77 -8.94 4.25
CA ALA A 407 -16.73 -9.38 5.26
C ALA A 407 -17.36 -10.73 4.90
N TRP A 408 -17.73 -10.91 3.63
CA TRP A 408 -18.27 -12.18 3.14
C TRP A 408 -17.25 -13.31 3.22
N ALA A 409 -15.99 -13.10 2.78
CA ALA A 409 -14.94 -14.11 2.86
C ALA A 409 -14.64 -14.52 4.30
N PHE A 410 -14.61 -13.57 5.22
CA PHE A 410 -14.45 -13.87 6.67
C PHE A 410 -15.64 -14.60 7.27
N GLY A 411 -16.86 -14.38 6.79
CA GLY A 411 -18.09 -15.09 7.21
C GLY A 411 -18.30 -16.45 6.52
N ALA A 412 -17.64 -16.72 5.40
CA ALA A 412 -17.82 -17.95 4.64
C ALA A 412 -17.25 -19.16 5.38
N SER A 413 -18.06 -20.19 5.51
CA SER A 413 -17.64 -21.49 6.08
C SER A 413 -17.20 -22.45 4.97
N PRO A 414 -16.24 -23.37 5.24
CA PRO A 414 -15.85 -24.40 4.29
C PRO A 414 -17.03 -25.31 3.94
N SER A 415 -17.52 -25.28 2.71
CA SER A 415 -18.58 -26.16 2.25
C SER A 415 -18.02 -27.58 2.04
N GLY A 416 -18.65 -28.59 2.64
CA GLY A 416 -18.28 -30.01 2.45
C GLY A 416 -17.05 -30.51 3.20
N VAL A 417 -16.46 -29.71 4.08
CA VAL A 417 -15.36 -30.13 4.95
C VAL A 417 -15.88 -30.24 6.38
N VAL A 418 -15.80 -31.45 6.97
CA VAL A 418 -16.03 -31.64 8.40
C VAL A 418 -14.96 -30.83 9.16
N VAL A 419 -15.38 -29.72 9.75
CA VAL A 419 -14.51 -28.93 10.63
C VAL A 419 -14.23 -29.77 11.85
N SER A 420 -13.04 -30.37 11.95
CA SER A 420 -12.60 -30.99 13.21
C SER A 420 -12.37 -29.83 14.19
N LEU A 421 -13.33 -29.63 15.09
CA LEU A 421 -13.12 -28.76 16.25
C LEU A 421 -11.85 -29.20 16.99
N PRO A 422 -11.01 -28.28 17.46
CA PRO A 422 -9.84 -28.65 18.24
C PRO A 422 -10.28 -29.49 19.44
N ASN A 423 -9.65 -30.64 19.62
CA ASN A 423 -9.97 -31.65 20.67
C ASN A 423 -9.98 -31.13 22.12
N LYS A 424 -9.69 -29.86 22.36
CA LYS A 424 -9.76 -29.24 23.68
C LYS A 424 -11.18 -29.02 24.17
N LEU A 425 -12.14 -28.77 23.29
CA LEU A 425 -13.54 -28.55 23.70
C LEU A 425 -14.32 -29.88 23.92
N LEU A 426 -13.86 -30.98 23.36
CA LEU A 426 -14.46 -32.29 23.55
C LEU A 426 -14.02 -32.96 24.88
N LYS A 427 -12.88 -32.59 25.46
CA LYS A 427 -12.43 -33.14 26.74
C LYS A 427 -13.12 -32.51 27.95
N GLU A 428 -13.64 -31.30 27.85
CA GLU A 428 -14.36 -30.64 28.95
C GLU A 428 -15.83 -31.09 29.08
N SER A 429 -16.43 -31.65 28.02
CA SER A 429 -17.80 -32.12 28.04
C SER A 429 -17.95 -33.57 28.51
N THR A 430 -16.87 -34.36 28.57
CA THR A 430 -16.90 -35.78 28.98
C THR A 430 -16.53 -35.98 30.44
N THR A 431 -16.12 -34.97 31.19
CA THR A 431 -15.82 -35.05 32.62
C THR A 431 -16.96 -34.62 33.55
N ALA A 432 -18.12 -34.27 32.98
CA ALA A 432 -19.27 -33.75 33.77
C ALA A 432 -20.46 -34.70 33.92
N ILE A 433 -20.30 -35.98 33.61
CA ILE A 433 -21.34 -36.98 33.93
C ILE A 433 -20.66 -38.10 34.70
N ASP A 434 -20.66 -37.94 36.02
CA ASP A 434 -20.39 -39.03 36.97
C ASP A 434 -21.76 -39.68 37.31
N PRO A 435 -22.01 -40.95 36.93
CA PRO A 435 -23.26 -41.61 37.25
C PRO A 435 -23.11 -42.42 38.53
N ALA A 436 -22.96 -41.76 39.68
CA ALA A 436 -23.06 -42.40 40.99
C ALA A 436 -23.32 -41.35 42.07
N ALA A 437 -24.62 -41.04 42.30
CA ALA A 437 -25.21 -40.66 43.58
C ALA A 437 -26.71 -40.84 43.47
#